data_71f2abfb28dbc79e9879f53140e28a91
#
_entry.id   71f2abfb28dbc79e9879f53140e28a91
#
_cell.length_a   1.000
_cell.length_b   1.000
_cell.length_c   1.000
_cell.angle_alpha   90.00
_cell.angle_beta   90.00
_cell.angle_gamma   90.00
#
_symmetry.space_group_name_H-M   'P 1'
#
loop_
_entity.id
_entity.type
_entity.pdbx_description
1 polymer ?
#
loop_
_entity_poly.entity_id
_entity_poly.type
_entity_poly.pdbx_seq_one_letter_code
_entity_poly.pdbx_strand_id
1 'polypeptide(L)'
;MKVTLDNINNSDTSIFGDWINNSDILSNEFINNKPYEHIIIKNFLNNKIANKISNEFPSDLSNYFKYNNPLEIKYAFDSIKDMTPDLKNVFYALCSNKVTDALKNITKKNNLDYDPTCHGGGLHIHENKGKLCMHLDYEKHPVLENKQRYLNIILYLTKDWKDEWGGATELWDENMKKCIKKSNVEFNSALIFKTSEKSWHGLPEPIQCPENIQRKSLAFYYLIPLENQSNVNKLGN
;
A
#
# COMPACT_ATOMS: atom_id res chain seq x y z
N MET A 1 -19.70 1.81 0.40
CA MET A 1 -20.29 2.32 -0.86
C MET A 1 -19.52 1.66 -1.98
N LYS A 2 -20.16 0.84 -2.82
CA LYS A 2 -19.46 0.24 -3.97
C LYS A 2 -19.06 1.37 -4.92
N VAL A 3 -17.78 1.44 -5.29
CA VAL A 3 -17.31 2.29 -6.37
C VAL A 3 -18.12 1.91 -7.60
N THR A 4 -18.87 2.84 -8.19
CA THR A 4 -19.67 2.52 -9.37
C THR A 4 -18.77 2.40 -10.60
N LEU A 5 -19.02 1.39 -11.43
CA LEU A 5 -18.26 1.08 -12.65
C LEU A 5 -18.05 2.30 -13.57
N ASP A 6 -18.98 3.25 -13.57
CA ASP A 6 -18.93 4.46 -14.40
C ASP A 6 -17.77 5.42 -14.01
N ASN A 7 -17.34 5.41 -12.74
CA ASN A 7 -16.22 6.22 -12.26
C ASN A 7 -14.86 5.58 -12.56
N ILE A 8 -14.82 4.28 -12.81
CA ILE A 8 -13.57 3.52 -13.00
C ILE A 8 -13.13 3.57 -14.48
N ASN A 9 -14.06 3.53 -15.43
CA ASN A 9 -13.75 3.43 -16.86
C ASN A 9 -13.18 4.72 -17.48
N ASN A 10 -13.31 5.87 -16.82
CA ASN A 10 -12.82 7.18 -17.27
C ASN A 10 -11.61 7.68 -16.47
N SER A 11 -10.93 6.82 -15.66
CA SER A 11 -9.76 7.25 -14.92
C SER A 11 -8.61 7.57 -15.88
N ASP A 12 -8.25 8.84 -15.90
CA ASP A 12 -7.17 9.37 -16.74
C ASP A 12 -5.84 8.76 -16.32
N THR A 13 -5.19 8.07 -17.24
CA THR A 13 -3.89 7.42 -17.02
C THR A 13 -2.75 8.42 -16.87
N SER A 14 -2.99 9.70 -17.15
CA SER A 14 -2.07 10.80 -16.82
C SER A 14 -1.83 10.97 -15.31
N ILE A 15 -2.62 10.28 -14.47
CA ILE A 15 -2.45 10.28 -13.01
C ILE A 15 -1.14 9.57 -12.59
N PHE A 16 -0.72 8.54 -13.31
CA PHE A 16 0.46 7.74 -12.97
C PHE A 16 1.71 8.20 -13.70
N GLY A 17 2.87 7.80 -13.20
CA GLY A 17 4.15 7.93 -13.89
C GLY A 17 4.32 6.89 -15.01
N ASP A 18 5.47 6.92 -15.67
CA ASP A 18 5.74 6.10 -16.86
C ASP A 18 5.78 4.58 -16.59
N TRP A 19 5.93 4.18 -15.32
CA TRP A 19 5.98 2.77 -14.92
C TRP A 19 4.79 1.96 -15.41
N ILE A 20 3.62 2.61 -15.50
CA ILE A 20 2.37 1.94 -15.90
C ILE A 20 2.40 1.43 -17.35
N ASN A 21 3.19 2.08 -18.21
CA ASN A 21 3.40 1.68 -19.60
C ASN A 21 4.60 0.75 -19.78
N ASN A 22 5.42 0.59 -18.73
CA ASN A 22 6.65 -0.19 -18.71
C ASN A 22 6.59 -1.36 -17.72
N SER A 23 5.39 -1.81 -17.37
CA SER A 23 5.16 -2.81 -16.31
C SER A 23 5.85 -4.16 -16.56
N ASP A 24 6.02 -4.56 -17.82
CA ASP A 24 6.65 -5.84 -18.17
C ASP A 24 8.13 -5.91 -17.76
N ILE A 25 8.86 -4.80 -17.88
CA ILE A 25 10.29 -4.78 -17.52
C ILE A 25 10.50 -4.78 -16.00
N LEU A 26 9.50 -4.39 -15.22
CA LEU A 26 9.56 -4.36 -13.75
C LEU A 26 9.36 -5.73 -13.11
N SER A 27 8.83 -6.68 -13.86
CA SER A 27 8.50 -8.01 -13.33
C SER A 27 9.71 -8.77 -12.81
N ASN A 28 10.84 -8.72 -13.54
CA ASN A 28 12.04 -9.42 -13.13
C ASN A 28 12.59 -8.90 -11.79
N GLU A 29 12.58 -7.57 -11.61
CA GLU A 29 12.97 -6.96 -10.34
C GLU A 29 12.03 -7.37 -9.21
N PHE A 30 10.71 -7.25 -9.41
CA PHE A 30 9.71 -7.60 -8.40
C PHE A 30 9.87 -9.04 -7.91
N ILE A 31 9.99 -10.01 -8.82
CA ILE A 31 10.01 -11.44 -8.48
C ILE A 31 11.31 -11.85 -7.78
N ASN A 32 12.45 -11.24 -8.14
CA ASN A 32 13.76 -11.66 -7.65
C ASN A 32 14.23 -10.90 -6.40
N ASN A 33 13.59 -9.79 -6.04
CA ASN A 33 13.94 -9.02 -4.85
C ASN A 33 13.72 -9.82 -3.56
N LYS A 34 14.56 -9.55 -2.56
CA LYS A 34 14.55 -10.18 -1.25
C LYS A 34 14.20 -9.15 -0.16
N PRO A 35 13.50 -9.56 0.92
CA PRO A 35 13.30 -10.94 1.44
C PRO A 35 12.16 -11.72 0.76
N TYR A 36 11.23 -11.04 0.11
CA TYR A 36 10.12 -11.59 -0.67
C TYR A 36 9.82 -10.65 -1.84
N GLU A 37 8.92 -11.03 -2.72
CA GLU A 37 8.61 -10.29 -3.93
C GLU A 37 8.17 -8.85 -3.60
N HIS A 38 8.95 -7.88 -4.05
CA HIS A 38 8.66 -6.45 -3.88
C HIS A 38 9.38 -5.61 -4.93
N ILE A 39 8.93 -4.36 -5.08
CA ILE A 39 9.59 -3.34 -5.90
C ILE A 39 9.35 -1.95 -5.32
N ILE A 40 10.29 -1.05 -5.53
CA ILE A 40 10.14 0.38 -5.21
C ILE A 40 10.07 1.15 -6.51
N ILE A 41 8.94 1.80 -6.77
CA ILE A 41 8.70 2.58 -7.98
C ILE A 41 8.77 4.06 -7.64
N LYS A 42 9.77 4.75 -8.18
CA LYS A 42 9.89 6.22 -8.10
C LYS A 42 8.97 6.89 -9.11
N ASN A 43 8.57 8.12 -8.82
CA ASN A 43 7.59 8.87 -9.63
C ASN A 43 6.34 8.02 -9.91
N PHE A 44 5.80 7.40 -8.86
CA PHE A 44 4.65 6.50 -8.96
C PHE A 44 3.42 7.20 -9.55
N LEU A 45 3.16 8.42 -9.11
CA LEU A 45 2.18 9.31 -9.72
C LEU A 45 2.88 10.32 -10.62
N ASN A 46 2.12 10.92 -11.53
CA ASN A 46 2.55 12.16 -12.17
C ASN A 46 2.89 13.20 -11.09
N ASN A 47 4.00 13.90 -11.26
CA ASN A 47 4.51 14.82 -10.24
C ASN A 47 3.54 15.96 -9.89
N LYS A 48 2.73 16.43 -10.85
CA LYS A 48 1.70 17.45 -10.56
C LYS A 48 0.63 16.89 -9.63
N ILE A 49 0.17 15.67 -9.87
CA ILE A 49 -0.82 14.99 -9.05
C ILE A 49 -0.25 14.69 -7.66
N ALA A 50 0.97 14.11 -7.59
CA ALA A 50 1.62 13.82 -6.32
C ALA A 50 1.75 15.07 -5.45
N ASN A 51 2.19 16.20 -6.04
CA ASN A 51 2.29 17.48 -5.35
C ASN A 51 0.93 17.97 -4.85
N LYS A 52 -0.12 17.86 -5.68
CA LYS A 52 -1.46 18.30 -5.36
C LYS A 52 -2.01 17.53 -4.16
N ILE A 53 -2.05 16.21 -4.24
CA ILE A 53 -2.60 15.38 -3.15
C ILE A 53 -1.78 15.42 -1.87
N SER A 54 -0.45 15.60 -1.95
CA SER A 54 0.39 15.82 -0.77
C SER A 54 -0.02 17.07 0.02
N ASN A 55 -0.41 18.15 -0.69
CA ASN A 55 -0.88 19.39 -0.07
C ASN A 55 -2.33 19.27 0.43
N GLU A 56 -3.10 18.34 -0.11
CA GLU A 56 -4.50 18.09 0.25
C GLU A 56 -4.68 17.08 1.40
N PHE A 57 -3.58 16.51 1.92
CA PHE A 57 -3.68 15.72 3.13
C PHE A 57 -4.31 16.58 4.23
N PRO A 58 -5.40 16.09 4.84
CA PRO A 58 -6.11 16.87 5.85
C PRO A 58 -5.18 17.25 7.01
N SER A 59 -5.23 18.51 7.39
CA SER A 59 -4.56 19.02 8.60
C SER A 59 -5.37 18.77 9.86
N ASP A 60 -6.71 18.72 9.72
CA ASP A 60 -7.60 18.31 10.78
C ASP A 60 -7.72 16.78 10.83
N LEU A 61 -7.21 16.19 11.89
CA LEU A 61 -7.21 14.74 12.12
C LEU A 61 -8.41 14.24 12.92
N SER A 62 -9.39 15.09 13.22
CA SER A 62 -10.57 14.72 14.02
C SER A 62 -11.39 13.57 13.43
N ASN A 63 -11.38 13.44 12.10
CA ASN A 63 -12.06 12.37 11.38
C ASN A 63 -11.18 11.13 11.15
N TYR A 64 -9.91 11.17 11.58
CA TYR A 64 -9.02 10.04 11.49
C TYR A 64 -9.22 9.11 12.68
N PHE A 65 -9.14 7.80 12.42
CA PHE A 65 -8.99 6.83 13.49
C PHE A 65 -7.58 6.93 14.06
N LYS A 66 -7.48 7.19 15.37
CA LYS A 66 -6.20 7.29 16.07
C LYS A 66 -5.84 5.94 16.68
N TYR A 67 -4.79 5.33 16.17
CA TYR A 67 -4.12 4.23 16.85
C TYR A 67 -3.14 4.81 17.87
N ASN A 68 -3.24 4.37 19.10
CA ASN A 68 -2.35 4.79 20.19
C ASN A 68 -2.19 3.64 21.18
N ASN A 69 -1.41 2.65 20.81
CA ASN A 69 -1.14 1.47 21.60
C ASN A 69 0.34 1.06 21.44
N PRO A 70 0.85 0.11 22.26
CA PRO A 70 2.27 -0.28 22.21
C PRO A 70 2.76 -0.81 20.87
N LEU A 71 1.86 -1.34 20.02
CA LEU A 71 2.21 -1.91 18.71
C LEU A 71 2.10 -0.91 17.58
N GLU A 72 1.25 0.14 17.75
CA GLU A 72 0.91 1.04 16.66
C GLU A 72 0.56 2.43 17.19
N ILE A 73 1.23 3.45 16.62
CA ILE A 73 0.96 4.87 16.87
C ILE A 73 0.89 5.57 15.53
N LYS A 74 -0.33 5.82 15.06
CA LYS A 74 -0.61 6.52 13.79
C LYS A 74 -2.04 7.03 13.74
N TYR A 75 -2.33 7.79 12.70
CA TYR A 75 -3.69 8.12 12.28
C TYR A 75 -3.99 7.43 10.95
N ALA A 76 -5.20 6.92 10.78
CA ALA A 76 -5.67 6.27 9.55
C ALA A 76 -7.03 6.80 9.13
N PHE A 77 -7.25 6.93 7.83
CA PHE A 77 -8.51 7.40 7.24
C PHE A 77 -8.78 6.66 5.92
N ASP A 78 -9.78 5.80 5.92
CA ASP A 78 -10.13 4.94 4.79
C ASP A 78 -11.49 5.30 4.12
N SER A 79 -12.14 6.38 4.58
CA SER A 79 -13.41 6.84 4.02
C SER A 79 -13.22 7.61 2.71
N ILE A 80 -13.05 6.90 1.59
CA ILE A 80 -12.82 7.51 0.27
C ILE A 80 -13.88 8.58 -0.06
N LYS A 81 -15.15 8.36 0.30
CA LYS A 81 -16.26 9.30 0.03
C LYS A 81 -16.05 10.69 0.65
N ASP A 82 -15.28 10.77 1.74
CA ASP A 82 -15.06 12.00 2.50
C ASP A 82 -13.71 12.66 2.18
N MET A 83 -12.92 12.07 1.28
CA MET A 83 -11.67 12.66 0.77
C MET A 83 -11.94 13.81 -0.21
N THR A 84 -10.91 14.61 -0.49
CA THR A 84 -10.96 15.64 -1.54
C THR A 84 -11.17 15.00 -2.92
N PRO A 85 -11.65 15.76 -3.92
CA PRO A 85 -11.84 15.23 -5.27
C PRO A 85 -10.58 14.61 -5.88
N ASP A 86 -9.41 15.21 -5.67
CA ASP A 86 -8.17 14.72 -6.26
C ASP A 86 -7.65 13.46 -5.56
N LEU A 87 -7.77 13.38 -4.24
CA LEU A 87 -7.50 12.12 -3.50
C LEU A 87 -8.45 11.01 -3.96
N LYS A 88 -9.76 11.29 -4.10
CA LYS A 88 -10.71 10.33 -4.65
C LYS A 88 -10.31 9.83 -6.02
N ASN A 89 -9.90 10.75 -6.91
CA ASN A 89 -9.48 10.39 -8.27
C ASN A 89 -8.27 9.45 -8.27
N VAL A 90 -7.32 9.63 -7.36
CA VAL A 90 -6.18 8.70 -7.22
C VAL A 90 -6.66 7.31 -6.77
N PHE A 91 -7.55 7.22 -5.77
CA PHE A 91 -8.11 5.94 -5.35
C PHE A 91 -8.92 5.25 -6.46
N TYR A 92 -9.74 6.00 -7.21
CA TYR A 92 -10.47 5.44 -8.36
C TYR A 92 -9.53 4.98 -9.46
N ALA A 93 -8.44 5.72 -9.71
CA ALA A 93 -7.44 5.32 -10.68
C ALA A 93 -6.72 4.03 -10.26
N LEU A 94 -6.43 3.84 -8.97
CA LEU A 94 -5.90 2.58 -8.43
C LEU A 94 -6.87 1.39 -8.64
N CYS A 95 -8.17 1.65 -8.66
CA CYS A 95 -9.20 0.64 -8.99
C CYS A 95 -9.37 0.40 -10.49
N SER A 96 -8.61 1.05 -11.38
CA SER A 96 -8.79 0.89 -12.83
C SER A 96 -8.21 -0.43 -13.34
N ASN A 97 -8.81 -0.93 -14.44
CA ASN A 97 -8.29 -2.11 -15.13
C ASN A 97 -6.84 -1.90 -15.60
N LYS A 98 -6.50 -0.69 -16.05
CA LYS A 98 -5.14 -0.39 -16.52
C LYS A 98 -4.09 -0.59 -15.43
N VAL A 99 -4.35 -0.12 -14.20
CA VAL A 99 -3.42 -0.34 -13.07
C VAL A 99 -3.41 -1.81 -12.67
N THR A 100 -4.58 -2.43 -12.60
CA THR A 100 -4.69 -3.85 -12.28
C THR A 100 -3.93 -4.72 -13.29
N ASP A 101 -4.04 -4.43 -14.59
CA ASP A 101 -3.33 -5.17 -15.63
C ASP A 101 -1.81 -4.90 -15.61
N ALA A 102 -1.37 -3.67 -15.34
CA ALA A 102 0.04 -3.38 -15.12
C ALA A 102 0.60 -4.17 -13.93
N LEU A 103 -0.16 -4.26 -12.83
CA LEU A 103 0.25 -5.06 -11.66
C LEU A 103 0.22 -6.57 -11.95
N LYS A 104 -0.72 -7.07 -12.74
CA LYS A 104 -0.70 -8.48 -13.23
C LYS A 104 0.58 -8.75 -14.03
N ASN A 105 1.00 -7.80 -14.89
CA ASN A 105 2.24 -7.93 -15.63
C ASN A 105 3.47 -7.95 -14.72
N ILE A 106 3.53 -7.09 -13.72
CA ILE A 106 4.63 -7.04 -12.73
C ILE A 106 4.69 -8.32 -11.92
N THR A 107 3.55 -8.79 -11.39
CA THR A 107 3.48 -9.90 -10.45
C THR A 107 3.35 -11.26 -11.09
N LYS A 108 3.05 -11.32 -12.41
CA LYS A 108 2.64 -12.54 -13.14
C LYS A 108 1.45 -13.26 -12.51
N LYS A 109 0.59 -12.51 -11.79
CA LYS A 109 -0.62 -13.06 -11.14
C LYS A 109 -1.88 -12.60 -11.88
N ASN A 110 -2.41 -13.46 -12.76
CA ASN A 110 -3.50 -13.09 -13.68
C ASN A 110 -4.87 -12.89 -13.01
N ASN A 111 -5.08 -13.48 -11.82
CA ASN A 111 -6.34 -13.37 -11.08
C ASN A 111 -6.32 -12.25 -10.01
N LEU A 112 -5.39 -11.28 -10.17
CA LEU A 112 -5.31 -10.09 -9.31
C LEU A 112 -6.49 -9.15 -9.59
N ASP A 113 -7.02 -8.56 -8.52
CA ASP A 113 -8.11 -7.59 -8.55
C ASP A 113 -7.87 -6.52 -7.49
N TYR A 114 -8.45 -5.33 -7.62
CA TYR A 114 -8.33 -4.28 -6.60
C TYR A 114 -9.26 -4.53 -5.40
N ASP A 115 -8.94 -3.93 -4.25
CA ASP A 115 -9.83 -3.91 -3.09
C ASP A 115 -10.82 -2.72 -3.19
N PRO A 116 -12.10 -2.95 -3.50
CA PRO A 116 -13.08 -1.88 -3.63
C PRO A 116 -13.50 -1.28 -2.27
N THR A 117 -13.12 -1.90 -1.17
CA THR A 117 -13.51 -1.47 0.18
C THR A 117 -12.50 -0.53 0.81
N CYS A 118 -11.25 -0.53 0.32
CA CYS A 118 -10.11 0.16 0.92
C CYS A 118 -9.87 -0.20 2.40
N HIS A 119 -10.36 -1.36 2.86
CA HIS A 119 -10.28 -1.75 4.27
C HIS A 119 -8.83 -1.92 4.73
N GLY A 120 -8.46 -1.17 5.77
CA GLY A 120 -7.08 -1.13 6.30
C GLY A 120 -6.07 -0.40 5.41
N GLY A 121 -6.52 0.13 4.26
CA GLY A 121 -5.79 1.06 3.40
C GLY A 121 -6.13 2.50 3.72
N GLY A 122 -6.10 3.38 2.69
CA GLY A 122 -6.43 4.79 2.84
C GLY A 122 -5.24 5.68 3.13
N LEU A 123 -5.49 6.78 3.80
CA LEU A 123 -4.49 7.78 4.19
C LEU A 123 -3.94 7.43 5.57
N HIS A 124 -2.64 7.36 5.69
CA HIS A 124 -1.95 7.12 6.96
C HIS A 124 -1.01 8.29 7.29
N ILE A 125 -1.07 8.73 8.55
CA ILE A 125 -0.20 9.78 9.08
C ILE A 125 0.51 9.25 10.33
N HIS A 126 1.83 9.36 10.31
CA HIS A 126 2.65 9.14 11.51
C HIS A 126 3.31 10.47 11.86
N GLU A 127 3.14 10.89 13.09
CA GLU A 127 3.80 12.06 13.68
C GLU A 127 5.10 11.64 14.38
N ASN A 128 5.76 12.57 15.05
CA ASN A 128 6.87 12.26 15.95
C ASN A 128 6.47 11.15 16.94
N LYS A 129 7.36 10.18 17.16
CA LYS A 129 7.12 8.93 17.92
C LYS A 129 6.14 7.95 17.28
N GLY A 130 5.60 8.25 16.09
CA GLY A 130 4.78 7.32 15.33
C GLY A 130 5.55 6.04 15.02
N LYS A 131 4.87 4.89 15.07
CA LYS A 131 5.44 3.58 14.78
C LYS A 131 4.38 2.59 14.36
N LEU A 132 4.82 1.50 13.76
CA LEU A 132 4.03 0.32 13.46
C LEU A 132 4.93 -0.91 13.63
N CYS A 133 4.73 -1.67 14.69
CA CYS A 133 5.53 -2.87 14.94
C CYS A 133 5.51 -3.84 13.77
N MET A 134 6.49 -4.71 13.70
CA MET A 134 6.57 -5.75 12.68
C MET A 134 5.33 -6.62 12.72
N HIS A 135 4.68 -6.78 11.59
CA HIS A 135 3.43 -7.53 11.45
C HIS A 135 3.34 -8.20 10.07
N LEU A 136 2.35 -9.06 9.95
CA LEU A 136 1.88 -9.61 8.69
C LEU A 136 0.53 -8.97 8.38
N ASP A 137 0.29 -8.65 7.13
CA ASP A 137 -1.06 -8.28 6.70
C ASP A 137 -2.01 -9.47 6.82
N TYR A 138 -3.28 -9.20 7.10
CA TYR A 138 -4.29 -10.25 7.10
C TYR A 138 -4.33 -10.95 5.75
N GLU A 139 -4.15 -12.24 5.74
CA GLU A 139 -4.24 -13.03 4.52
C GLU A 139 -5.67 -13.01 3.99
N LYS A 140 -6.64 -13.46 4.80
CA LYS A 140 -8.05 -13.44 4.44
C LYS A 140 -8.62 -12.02 4.58
N HIS A 141 -9.34 -11.56 3.54
CA HIS A 141 -9.98 -10.25 3.60
C HIS A 141 -11.10 -10.23 4.65
N PRO A 142 -11.11 -9.25 5.60
CA PRO A 142 -12.05 -9.28 6.72
C PRO A 142 -13.50 -8.99 6.35
N VAL A 143 -13.75 -8.38 5.18
CA VAL A 143 -15.10 -7.95 4.74
C VAL A 143 -15.57 -8.72 3.50
N LEU A 144 -14.65 -9.00 2.56
CA LEU A 144 -15.00 -9.69 1.32
C LEU A 144 -14.75 -11.18 1.48
N GLU A 145 -15.84 -11.95 1.52
CA GLU A 145 -15.77 -13.40 1.53
C GLU A 145 -15.06 -13.93 0.29
N ASN A 146 -14.30 -15.01 0.43
CA ASN A 146 -13.56 -15.66 -0.64
C ASN A 146 -12.48 -14.80 -1.33
N LYS A 147 -12.02 -13.72 -0.68
CA LYS A 147 -10.89 -12.91 -1.12
C LYS A 147 -9.79 -12.92 -0.07
N GLN A 148 -8.54 -12.87 -0.55
CA GLN A 148 -7.35 -12.67 0.28
C GLN A 148 -6.49 -11.56 -0.28
N ARG A 149 -5.74 -10.88 0.58
CA ARG A 149 -4.76 -9.89 0.20
C ARG A 149 -3.60 -10.56 -0.51
N TYR A 150 -3.10 -9.92 -1.55
CA TYR A 150 -1.96 -10.40 -2.33
C TYR A 150 -0.88 -9.35 -2.51
N LEU A 151 -1.27 -8.08 -2.72
CA LEU A 151 -0.33 -6.98 -2.78
C LEU A 151 -0.74 -5.86 -1.82
N ASN A 152 0.26 -5.22 -1.23
CA ASN A 152 0.14 -3.93 -0.58
C ASN A 152 0.96 -2.90 -1.35
N ILE A 153 0.38 -1.72 -1.61
CA ILE A 153 1.05 -0.53 -2.13
C ILE A 153 1.14 0.48 -1.01
N ILE A 154 2.33 1.00 -0.71
CA ILE A 154 2.55 2.10 0.21
C ILE A 154 3.20 3.25 -0.56
N LEU A 155 2.43 4.28 -0.88
CA LEU A 155 2.90 5.49 -1.58
C LEU A 155 3.26 6.56 -0.55
N TYR A 156 4.51 7.05 -0.59
CA TYR A 156 4.98 8.11 0.30
C TYR A 156 4.70 9.50 -0.29
N LEU A 157 4.14 10.38 0.52
CA LEU A 157 3.66 11.69 0.09
C LEU A 157 4.20 12.85 0.95
N THR A 158 5.20 12.61 1.80
CA THR A 158 5.89 13.67 2.54
C THR A 158 7.06 14.19 1.72
N LYS A 159 7.08 15.49 1.49
CA LYS A 159 8.23 16.19 0.87
C LYS A 159 9.34 16.43 1.89
N ASP A 160 10.57 16.52 1.39
CA ASP A 160 11.74 16.91 2.17
C ASP A 160 11.96 16.07 3.45
N TRP A 161 11.52 14.80 3.42
CA TRP A 161 11.75 13.86 4.50
C TRP A 161 13.24 13.55 4.63
N LYS A 162 13.75 13.53 5.86
CA LYS A 162 15.13 13.20 6.12
C LYS A 162 15.25 11.78 6.66
N ASP A 163 16.19 11.02 6.12
CA ASP A 163 16.40 9.61 6.50
C ASP A 163 16.75 9.46 7.99
N GLU A 164 17.42 10.45 8.58
CA GLU A 164 17.74 10.50 10.02
C GLU A 164 16.53 10.54 10.95
N TRP A 165 15.35 10.91 10.43
CA TRP A 165 14.09 10.89 11.20
C TRP A 165 13.50 9.47 11.29
N GLY A 166 14.08 8.51 10.59
CA GLY A 166 13.55 7.14 10.51
C GLY A 166 12.31 7.05 9.61
N GLY A 167 11.40 6.19 9.96
CA GLY A 167 10.11 6.07 9.26
C GLY A 167 10.15 5.25 7.96
N ALA A 168 11.29 4.68 7.58
CA ALA A 168 11.34 3.73 6.47
C ALA A 168 10.47 2.51 6.77
N THR A 169 9.78 1.99 5.74
CA THR A 169 9.15 0.68 5.88
C THR A 169 10.20 -0.39 5.75
N GLU A 170 10.32 -1.24 6.77
CA GLU A 170 11.29 -2.33 6.82
C GLU A 170 10.65 -3.64 6.34
N LEU A 171 11.37 -4.39 5.49
CA LEU A 171 11.04 -5.73 5.06
C LEU A 171 12.05 -6.70 5.68
N TRP A 172 11.55 -7.67 6.45
CA TRP A 172 12.37 -8.59 7.23
C TRP A 172 12.33 -10.01 6.66
N ASP A 173 13.31 -10.82 7.03
CA ASP A 173 13.32 -12.23 6.68
C ASP A 173 12.12 -12.98 7.28
N GLU A 174 11.82 -14.16 6.74
CA GLU A 174 10.66 -14.98 7.12
C GLU A 174 10.62 -15.36 8.60
N ASN A 175 11.77 -15.36 9.29
CA ASN A 175 11.90 -15.70 10.70
C ASN A 175 11.93 -14.47 11.61
N MET A 176 11.72 -13.28 11.07
CA MET A 176 11.74 -12.00 11.76
C MET A 176 13.05 -11.75 12.56
N LYS A 177 14.20 -12.20 12.01
CA LYS A 177 15.52 -12.07 12.65
C LYS A 177 16.31 -10.88 12.14
N LYS A 178 16.12 -10.51 10.85
CA LYS A 178 16.94 -9.49 10.21
C LYS A 178 16.12 -8.65 9.23
N CYS A 179 16.28 -7.34 9.31
CA CYS A 179 15.85 -6.42 8.29
C CYS A 179 16.72 -6.63 7.03
N ILE A 180 16.11 -6.99 5.93
CA ILE A 180 16.79 -7.24 4.65
C ILE A 180 16.72 -6.02 3.74
N LYS A 181 15.59 -5.29 3.77
CA LYS A 181 15.38 -4.12 2.92
C LYS A 181 14.66 -3.02 3.70
N LYS A 182 15.05 -1.78 3.46
CA LYS A 182 14.32 -0.59 3.89
C LYS A 182 13.82 0.16 2.66
N SER A 183 12.56 0.55 2.69
CA SER A 183 11.97 1.48 1.74
C SER A 183 11.91 2.85 2.39
N ASN A 184 12.84 3.73 2.02
CA ASN A 184 12.93 5.08 2.57
C ASN A 184 11.69 5.91 2.20
N VAL A 185 11.41 6.92 3.01
CA VAL A 185 10.28 7.85 2.78
C VAL A 185 10.68 8.86 1.71
N GLU A 186 10.72 8.41 0.46
CA GLU A 186 11.02 9.26 -0.69
C GLU A 186 9.70 9.76 -1.31
N PHE A 187 9.56 11.07 -1.46
CA PHE A 187 8.34 11.67 -2.02
C PHE A 187 7.99 11.09 -3.39
N ASN A 188 6.71 10.75 -3.58
CA ASN A 188 6.17 10.14 -4.81
C ASN A 188 6.85 8.81 -5.18
N SER A 189 7.34 8.08 -4.18
CA SER A 189 7.85 6.71 -4.33
C SER A 189 6.87 5.73 -3.71
N ALA A 190 6.61 4.61 -4.38
CA ALA A 190 5.74 3.56 -3.88
C ALA A 190 6.50 2.26 -3.65
N LEU A 191 6.40 1.71 -2.45
CA LEU A 191 6.74 0.33 -2.16
C LEU A 191 5.54 -0.55 -2.51
N ILE A 192 5.76 -1.53 -3.38
CA ILE A 192 4.78 -2.57 -3.73
C ILE A 192 5.35 -3.91 -3.30
N PHE A 193 4.64 -4.67 -2.49
CA PHE A 193 5.12 -5.95 -2.02
C PHE A 193 4.00 -6.99 -1.92
N LYS A 194 4.37 -8.24 -2.10
CA LYS A 194 3.48 -9.39 -1.92
C LYS A 194 3.22 -9.63 -0.45
N THR A 195 1.94 -9.73 -0.08
CA THR A 195 1.51 -10.12 1.25
C THR A 195 1.46 -11.65 1.36
N SER A 196 1.94 -12.18 2.47
CA SER A 196 1.97 -13.62 2.78
C SER A 196 2.21 -13.85 4.27
N GLU A 197 2.12 -15.09 4.71
CA GLU A 197 2.49 -15.52 6.06
C GLU A 197 3.97 -15.31 6.45
N LYS A 198 4.80 -14.86 5.50
CA LYS A 198 6.24 -14.65 5.68
C LYS A 198 6.68 -13.22 5.39
N SER A 199 5.76 -12.36 4.93
CA SER A 199 6.06 -10.99 4.52
C SER A 199 6.07 -10.02 5.70
N TRP A 200 6.95 -10.26 6.68
CA TRP A 200 7.13 -9.40 7.84
C TRP A 200 7.56 -8.00 7.43
N HIS A 201 6.76 -7.02 7.81
CA HIS A 201 7.05 -5.61 7.51
C HIS A 201 6.55 -4.70 8.62
N GLY A 202 7.08 -3.48 8.65
CA GLY A 202 6.70 -2.52 9.66
C GLY A 202 7.59 -1.29 9.68
N LEU A 203 7.46 -0.55 10.76
CA LEU A 203 8.15 0.68 11.09
C LEU A 203 8.43 0.61 12.61
N PRO A 204 9.29 -0.35 13.02
CA PRO A 204 9.40 -0.72 14.44
C PRO A 204 9.98 0.39 15.31
N GLU A 205 10.88 1.20 14.75
CA GLU A 205 11.52 2.30 15.48
C GLU A 205 10.63 3.54 15.44
N PRO A 206 10.42 4.21 16.59
CA PRO A 206 9.67 5.46 16.63
C PRO A 206 10.30 6.54 15.76
N ILE A 207 9.49 7.21 14.96
CA ILE A 207 9.89 8.36 14.14
C ILE A 207 10.40 9.49 15.04
N GLN A 208 11.47 10.16 14.60
CA GLN A 208 12.13 11.27 15.29
C GLN A 208 12.11 12.55 14.45
N CYS A 209 11.01 12.83 13.78
CA CYS A 209 10.85 14.08 13.03
C CYS A 209 10.47 15.24 13.96
N PRO A 210 10.65 16.50 13.51
CA PRO A 210 10.09 17.66 14.20
C PRO A 210 8.57 17.56 14.39
N GLU A 211 8.04 18.14 15.48
CA GLU A 211 6.63 18.03 15.86
C GLU A 211 5.64 18.55 14.79
N ASN A 212 6.07 19.46 13.93
CA ASN A 212 5.27 20.02 12.85
C ASN A 212 5.39 19.25 11.52
N ILE A 213 6.13 18.14 11.50
CA ILE A 213 6.34 17.30 10.32
C ILE A 213 5.58 15.98 10.50
N GLN A 214 4.94 15.55 9.44
CA GLN A 214 4.17 14.31 9.42
C GLN A 214 4.64 13.40 8.27
N ARG A 215 4.83 12.12 8.56
CA ARG A 215 5.01 11.09 7.53
C ARG A 215 3.65 10.73 6.96
N LYS A 216 3.38 11.19 5.75
CA LYS A 216 2.14 10.97 5.01
C LYS A 216 2.32 9.83 4.03
N SER A 217 1.41 8.87 4.03
CA SER A 217 1.39 7.80 3.05
C SER A 217 -0.04 7.41 2.67
N LEU A 218 -0.19 6.85 1.47
CA LEU A 218 -1.41 6.21 1.00
C LEU A 218 -1.13 4.72 0.90
N ALA A 219 -2.01 3.89 1.50
CA ALA A 219 -1.94 2.43 1.38
C ALA A 219 -3.12 1.90 0.57
N PHE A 220 -2.87 0.91 -0.29
CA PHE A 220 -3.91 0.28 -1.10
C PHE A 220 -3.60 -1.20 -1.34
N TYR A 221 -4.64 -2.04 -1.28
CA TYR A 221 -4.50 -3.48 -1.43
C TYR A 221 -5.05 -4.00 -2.75
N TYR A 222 -4.41 -5.05 -3.24
CA TYR A 222 -4.95 -5.90 -4.31
C TYR A 222 -5.13 -7.31 -3.79
N LEU A 223 -6.18 -7.92 -4.29
CA LEU A 223 -6.74 -9.16 -3.81
C LEU A 223 -6.65 -10.27 -4.86
N ILE A 224 -6.65 -11.49 -4.41
CA ILE A 224 -6.91 -12.67 -5.24
C ILE A 224 -8.08 -13.47 -4.63
N PRO A 225 -8.75 -14.34 -5.39
CA PRO A 225 -9.66 -15.31 -4.81
C PRO A 225 -8.94 -16.17 -3.78
N LEU A 226 -9.62 -16.50 -2.67
CA LEU A 226 -9.15 -17.56 -1.76
C LEU A 226 -9.02 -18.85 -2.58
N GLU A 227 -7.85 -19.45 -2.56
CA GLU A 227 -7.69 -20.79 -3.08
C GLU A 227 -8.52 -21.72 -2.18
N ASN A 228 -9.57 -22.33 -2.73
CA ASN A 228 -10.27 -23.39 -2.03
C ASN A 228 -9.21 -24.44 -1.68
N GLN A 229 -9.02 -24.71 -0.40
CA GLN A 229 -8.33 -25.91 0.01
C GLN A 229 -9.12 -27.06 -0.64
N SER A 230 -8.67 -27.50 -1.78
CA SER A 230 -9.22 -28.66 -2.46
C SER A 230 -9.27 -29.78 -1.41
N ASN A 231 -10.47 -30.30 -1.18
CA ASN A 231 -10.71 -31.48 -0.39
C ASN A 231 -9.61 -32.51 -0.69
N VAL A 232 -8.62 -32.59 0.19
CA VAL A 232 -7.82 -33.78 0.29
C VAL A 232 -8.82 -34.80 0.80
N ASN A 233 -9.45 -35.49 -0.14
CA ASN A 233 -10.25 -36.68 0.15
C ASN A 233 -9.41 -37.56 1.06
N LYS A 234 -9.78 -37.63 2.31
CA LYS A 234 -9.43 -38.74 3.17
C LYS A 234 -10.05 -39.98 2.56
N LEU A 235 -9.38 -40.54 1.58
CA LEU A 235 -9.50 -41.97 1.31
C LEU A 235 -8.69 -42.64 2.43
N GLY A 236 -9.37 -42.87 3.53
CA GLY A 236 -8.91 -43.75 4.60
C GLY A 236 -9.74 -44.99 4.55
N ASN A 237 -9.11 -46.04 4.32
CA ASN A 237 -9.56 -47.38 4.75
C ASN A 237 -9.25 -47.55 6.24
#